data_63cbdcaf3e9d87c2e0c3b360fe4a26a6
#
_entry.id   63cbdcaf3e9d87c2e0c3b360fe4a26a6
#
_cell.length_a   1.000
_cell.length_b   1.000
_cell.length_c   1.000
_cell.angle_alpha   90.00
_cell.angle_beta   90.00
_cell.angle_gamma   90.00
#
_symmetry.space_group_name_H-M   'P 1'
#
loop_
_entity.id
_entity.type
_entity.pdbx_description
1 polymer ?
#
loop_
_entity_poly.entity_id
_entity_poly.type
_entity_poly.pdbx_seq_one_letter_code
_entity_poly.pdbx_strand_id
1 'polypeptide(L)'
;TALCVSMEWETQEAGNGLTLFTGELLPVGVDENTSATLMTTTDYDSCREFVTRKAPFYVYDAIRPADAVLTGTRLALYLCFQAASDARPGLRCGTLHIHIGNTQLDIPVSCVIRSACIPSLEKARLGMLNFFDYEDLGRQHGADPESNEYWELFRLYVRAQLHMRCTHILLPPGRPVYENGHLAGFDFTAAQRVGRIAAEEGAPYLCGGHIAHWSEWTGEEYFLAWDSSTGVTTQEGYLQLRRYFTAWAGIVRENGWEGRMTQALADEPQQGNARTYRILACIFRRFLPGVPIIDAVETTDLGGGIDIWVPKQDTYEKWQDAFRTLQDAGEEIWFYTCAFPAGRIMNRSMDLPLTVSRLLLWMGV
;
A
#
# COMPACT_ATOMS: atom_id res chain seq x y z
N THR A 1 -10.00 26.93 20.12
CA THR A 1 -9.08 28.04 19.82
C THR A 1 -8.67 27.90 18.35
N ALA A 2 -8.85 28.97 17.56
CA ALA A 2 -8.45 28.95 16.16
C ALA A 2 -6.90 28.90 16.09
N LEU A 3 -6.39 27.99 15.27
CA LEU A 3 -4.99 27.91 14.89
C LEU A 3 -4.85 28.42 13.46
N CYS A 4 -3.88 29.28 13.23
CA CYS A 4 -3.46 29.65 11.90
C CYS A 4 -1.94 29.49 11.78
N VAL A 5 -1.49 28.84 10.73
CA VAL A 5 -0.07 28.66 10.43
C VAL A 5 0.21 29.22 9.05
N SER A 6 1.24 30.06 8.95
CA SER A 6 1.68 30.61 7.68
C SER A 6 3.21 30.64 7.61
N MET A 7 3.75 30.67 6.41
CA MET A 7 5.18 30.72 6.16
C MET A 7 5.54 31.94 5.31
N GLU A 8 6.46 32.76 5.78
CA GLU A 8 7.03 33.86 5.03
C GLU A 8 8.49 33.54 4.67
N TRP A 9 8.81 33.56 3.38
CA TRP A 9 10.19 33.33 2.90
C TRP A 9 10.92 34.65 2.68
N GLU A 10 12.17 34.74 3.11
CA GLU A 10 13.00 35.96 3.06
C GLU A 10 13.27 36.47 1.63
N THR A 11 13.19 35.60 0.64
CA THR A 11 13.35 35.96 -0.77
C THR A 11 12.13 35.49 -1.56
N GLN A 12 11.29 36.41 -1.99
CA GLN A 12 10.26 36.21 -2.99
C GLN A 12 10.86 36.29 -4.41
N GLU A 13 11.85 35.50 -4.73
CA GLU A 13 12.13 35.29 -6.15
C GLU A 13 10.93 34.53 -6.74
N ALA A 14 10.32 35.10 -7.76
CA ALA A 14 9.28 34.44 -8.51
C ALA A 14 9.81 33.05 -8.94
N GLY A 15 9.23 31.97 -8.41
CA GLY A 15 9.63 30.61 -8.70
C GLY A 15 10.54 29.92 -7.68
N ASN A 16 10.55 30.32 -6.40
CA ASN A 16 11.26 29.51 -5.38
C ASN A 16 10.59 28.17 -5.11
N GLY A 17 9.38 27.94 -5.63
CA GLY A 17 8.74 26.63 -5.73
C GLY A 17 8.48 25.90 -4.42
N LEU A 18 8.54 26.58 -3.28
CA LEU A 18 8.24 26.02 -1.98
C LEU A 18 6.78 26.28 -1.62
N THR A 19 6.06 25.23 -1.36
CA THR A 19 4.69 25.27 -0.84
C THR A 19 4.71 24.75 0.58
N LEU A 20 4.13 25.51 1.51
CA LEU A 20 3.88 25.03 2.86
C LEU A 20 2.60 24.22 2.85
N PHE A 21 2.70 22.95 3.11
CA PHE A 21 1.57 22.16 3.55
C PHE A 21 1.52 22.22 5.08
N THR A 22 0.55 22.88 5.61
CA THR A 22 0.15 22.67 6.99
C THR A 22 -0.54 21.31 7.05
N GLY A 23 0.25 20.24 7.15
CA GLY A 23 -0.32 18.98 7.55
C GLY A 23 -0.69 19.09 9.03
N GLU A 24 -1.75 18.74 9.39
CA GLU A 24 -2.32 18.04 10.49
C GLU A 24 -1.72 18.27 11.87
N LEU A 25 -2.57 18.70 12.76
CA LEU A 25 -2.30 18.82 14.19
C LEU A 25 -2.37 17.45 14.85
N LEU A 26 -1.27 17.03 15.46
CA LEU A 26 -1.27 15.92 16.41
C LEU A 26 -1.52 16.48 17.82
N PRO A 27 -2.69 16.27 18.44
CA PRO A 27 -2.86 16.61 19.83
C PRO A 27 -1.96 15.73 20.69
N VAL A 28 -1.14 16.34 21.54
CA VAL A 28 -0.29 15.64 22.50
C VAL A 28 -0.99 15.67 23.87
N GLY A 29 -1.76 14.67 24.12
CA GLY A 29 -2.54 14.48 25.35
C GLY A 29 -3.82 13.73 25.01
N VAL A 30 -4.14 12.71 25.75
CA VAL A 30 -5.35 11.92 25.57
C VAL A 30 -6.48 12.67 26.26
N ASP A 31 -7.37 13.29 25.52
CA ASP A 31 -8.69 13.63 26.00
C ASP A 31 -9.74 12.73 25.31
N GLU A 32 -10.97 12.74 25.81
CA GLU A 32 -12.06 11.90 25.32
C GLU A 32 -12.44 12.16 23.84
N ASN A 33 -11.90 13.22 23.23
CA ASN A 33 -12.21 13.66 21.87
C ASN A 33 -11.08 13.38 20.88
N THR A 34 -9.95 12.83 21.33
CA THR A 34 -8.83 12.50 20.45
C THR A 34 -8.94 11.07 19.95
N SER A 35 -8.75 10.89 18.64
CA SER A 35 -8.57 9.57 18.07
C SER A 35 -7.24 8.99 18.57
N ALA A 36 -7.33 8.11 19.55
CA ALA A 36 -6.17 7.44 20.13
C ALA A 36 -6.50 5.99 20.41
N THR A 37 -5.65 5.11 19.92
CA THR A 37 -5.75 3.67 20.14
C THR A 37 -4.95 3.28 21.39
N LEU A 38 -5.56 2.50 22.28
CA LEU A 38 -4.86 1.89 23.41
C LEU A 38 -4.09 0.66 22.93
N MET A 39 -2.78 0.77 22.90
CA MET A 39 -1.89 -0.37 22.71
C MET A 39 -1.85 -1.21 23.97
N THR A 40 -2.38 -2.42 23.92
CA THR A 40 -2.45 -3.34 25.07
C THR A 40 -1.31 -4.35 25.12
N THR A 41 -0.66 -4.60 23.97
CA THR A 41 0.46 -5.52 23.83
C THR A 41 1.61 -4.82 23.14
N THR A 42 2.83 -5.04 23.63
CA THR A 42 4.05 -4.68 22.92
C THR A 42 4.20 -5.65 21.75
N ASP A 43 4.57 -5.11 20.57
CA ASP A 43 4.80 -5.93 19.40
C ASP A 43 5.92 -6.93 19.69
N TYR A 44 5.55 -8.17 19.87
CA TYR A 44 6.35 -9.35 20.13
C TYR A 44 7.55 -9.16 21.09
N ASP A 45 7.67 -10.01 22.08
CA ASP A 45 8.79 -10.02 23.05
C ASP A 45 10.18 -10.06 22.41
N SER A 46 10.29 -10.58 21.20
CA SER A 46 11.52 -10.66 20.42
C SER A 46 11.96 -9.32 19.79
N CYS A 47 11.08 -8.31 19.70
CA CYS A 47 11.41 -6.97 19.16
C CYS A 47 11.99 -6.02 20.21
N ARG A 48 12.43 -6.52 21.37
CA ARG A 48 12.87 -5.67 22.52
C ARG A 48 13.98 -4.68 22.18
N GLU A 49 14.83 -4.99 21.23
CA GLU A 49 15.96 -4.12 20.85
C GLU A 49 15.50 -2.80 20.24
N PHE A 50 14.38 -2.80 19.51
CA PHE A 50 13.88 -1.63 18.82
C PHE A 50 12.71 -0.94 19.52
N VAL A 51 12.05 -1.61 20.45
CA VAL A 51 10.88 -1.08 21.16
C VAL A 51 11.27 0.07 22.06
N THR A 52 10.73 1.25 21.81
CA THR A 52 11.00 2.45 22.62
C THR A 52 10.10 2.59 23.83
N ARG A 53 8.95 1.96 23.82
CA ARG A 53 8.01 1.94 24.96
C ARG A 53 7.22 0.65 24.97
N LYS A 54 6.90 0.16 26.16
CA LYS A 54 6.12 -1.06 26.34
C LYS A 54 4.67 -0.74 26.63
N ALA A 55 3.77 -1.56 26.09
CA ALA A 55 2.35 -1.49 26.43
C ALA A 55 2.12 -1.66 27.96
N PRO A 56 1.04 -1.10 28.53
CA PRO A 56 0.01 -0.35 27.83
C PRO A 56 0.37 1.12 27.62
N PHE A 57 0.02 1.68 26.47
CA PHE A 57 0.13 3.11 26.18
C PHE A 57 -0.88 3.52 25.11
N TYR A 58 -1.20 4.82 25.08
CA TYR A 58 -2.00 5.38 24.00
C TYR A 58 -1.11 5.89 22.87
N VAL A 59 -1.56 5.68 21.64
CA VAL A 59 -0.95 6.20 20.42
C VAL A 59 -2.02 6.87 19.56
N TYR A 60 -1.69 8.02 18.97
CA TYR A 60 -2.58 8.65 18.02
C TYR A 60 -2.57 7.86 16.72
N ASP A 61 -3.74 7.49 16.23
CA ASP A 61 -3.97 6.71 15.02
C ASP A 61 -4.45 7.57 13.83
N ALA A 62 -4.73 8.85 14.09
CA ALA A 62 -5.10 9.79 13.05
C ALA A 62 -4.35 11.12 13.19
N ILE A 63 -3.89 11.63 12.06
CA ILE A 63 -3.38 12.99 11.91
C ILE A 63 -4.58 13.85 11.47
N ARG A 64 -4.95 14.86 12.24
CA ARG A 64 -6.12 15.72 11.96
C ARG A 64 -5.74 16.92 11.09
N PRO A 65 -6.66 17.41 10.25
CA PRO A 65 -6.46 18.67 9.53
C PRO A 65 -6.14 19.84 10.48
N ALA A 66 -5.35 20.79 9.98
CA ALA A 66 -4.90 21.93 10.77
C ALA A 66 -6.04 22.89 11.21
N ASP A 67 -7.21 22.82 10.58
CA ASP A 67 -8.42 23.58 10.91
C ASP A 67 -9.31 22.88 11.95
N ALA A 68 -8.96 21.66 12.38
CA ALA A 68 -9.69 20.98 13.42
C ALA A 68 -9.66 21.79 14.74
N VAL A 69 -10.77 21.83 15.44
CA VAL A 69 -10.85 22.47 16.75
C VAL A 69 -9.94 21.72 17.72
N LEU A 70 -8.96 22.44 18.26
CA LEU A 70 -7.98 21.90 19.19
C LEU A 70 -8.47 22.02 20.62
N THR A 71 -8.47 20.91 21.30
CA THR A 71 -8.70 20.83 22.75
C THR A 71 -7.43 20.30 23.40
N GLY A 72 -6.99 20.92 24.48
CA GLY A 72 -5.79 20.49 25.21
C GLY A 72 -4.77 21.61 25.43
N THR A 73 -3.75 21.33 26.22
CA THR A 73 -2.69 22.27 26.63
C THR A 73 -1.38 22.10 25.85
N ARG A 74 -1.29 21.08 25.01
CA ARG A 74 -0.11 20.76 24.20
C ARG A 74 -0.54 20.41 22.77
N LEU A 75 0.26 20.88 21.80
CA LEU A 75 0.04 20.63 20.38
C LEU A 75 1.31 20.12 19.74
N ALA A 76 1.16 19.13 18.85
CA ALA A 76 2.20 18.78 17.90
C ALA A 76 1.72 19.13 16.48
N LEU A 77 2.56 19.83 15.72
CA LEU A 77 2.30 20.20 14.33
C LEU A 77 3.20 19.37 13.44
N TYR A 78 2.61 18.69 12.47
CA TYR A 78 3.36 18.13 11.35
C TYR A 78 3.38 19.15 10.21
N LEU A 79 4.58 19.58 9.81
CA LEU A 79 4.79 20.55 8.75
C LEU A 79 5.49 19.85 7.57
N CYS A 80 4.91 19.96 6.39
CA CYS A 80 5.50 19.43 5.18
C CYS A 80 5.88 20.58 4.24
N PHE A 81 7.13 20.63 3.81
CA PHE A 81 7.61 21.55 2.80
C PHE A 81 7.85 20.79 1.49
N GLN A 82 7.16 21.18 0.44
CA GLN A 82 7.34 20.58 -0.88
C GLN A 82 7.98 21.57 -1.83
N ALA A 83 9.14 21.20 -2.37
CA ALA A 83 9.76 21.94 -3.44
C ALA A 83 9.14 21.56 -4.79
N ALA A 84 8.86 22.53 -5.65
CA ALA A 84 8.49 22.28 -7.02
C ALA A 84 9.62 21.62 -7.80
N SER A 85 9.30 20.88 -8.84
CA SER A 85 10.28 20.14 -9.65
C SER A 85 11.31 21.06 -10.36
N ASP A 86 10.96 22.31 -10.57
CA ASP A 86 11.77 23.36 -11.17
C ASP A 86 12.43 24.31 -10.15
N ALA A 87 12.24 24.04 -8.85
CA ALA A 87 12.83 24.83 -7.79
C ALA A 87 14.36 24.88 -7.89
N ARG A 88 14.95 26.07 -7.87
CA ARG A 88 16.39 26.23 -7.93
C ARG A 88 17.06 25.69 -6.66
N PRO A 89 18.12 24.89 -6.78
CA PRO A 89 18.90 24.43 -5.63
C PRO A 89 19.46 25.61 -4.81
N GLY A 90 19.57 25.43 -3.51
CA GLY A 90 20.13 26.42 -2.60
C GLY A 90 19.44 26.48 -1.25
N LEU A 91 19.96 27.30 -0.38
CA LEU A 91 19.38 27.60 0.93
C LEU A 91 18.17 28.51 0.77
N ARG A 92 17.12 28.19 1.50
CA ARG A 92 15.93 29.03 1.70
C ARG A 92 15.77 29.27 3.19
N CYS A 93 15.61 30.53 3.56
CA CYS A 93 15.33 30.95 4.93
C CYS A 93 13.98 31.65 4.97
N GLY A 94 13.33 31.58 6.12
CA GLY A 94 12.05 32.24 6.33
C GLY A 94 11.58 32.12 7.75
N THR A 95 10.40 32.60 8.03
CA THR A 95 9.78 32.57 9.36
C THR A 95 8.45 31.84 9.29
N LEU A 96 8.28 30.84 10.12
CA LEU A 96 7.01 30.17 10.37
C LEU A 96 6.26 30.95 11.44
N HIS A 97 5.09 31.43 11.09
CA HIS A 97 4.19 32.15 12.00
C HIS A 97 3.10 31.20 12.47
N ILE A 98 2.99 31.01 13.78
CA ILE A 98 1.96 30.18 14.41
C ILE A 98 1.09 31.07 15.28
N HIS A 99 -0.18 31.20 14.96
CA HIS A 99 -1.15 31.96 15.74
C HIS A 99 -2.12 30.99 16.45
N ILE A 100 -2.17 31.09 17.79
CA ILE A 100 -3.06 30.29 18.63
C ILE A 100 -3.87 31.26 19.51
N GLY A 101 -5.10 31.55 19.13
CA GLY A 101 -5.89 32.59 19.78
C GLY A 101 -5.21 33.96 19.66
N ASN A 102 -4.82 34.54 20.80
CA ASN A 102 -4.12 35.83 20.87
C ASN A 102 -2.59 35.71 20.94
N THR A 103 -2.06 34.49 20.87
CA THR A 103 -0.62 34.23 20.98
C THR A 103 -0.05 34.00 19.58
N GLN A 104 1.04 34.69 19.26
CA GLN A 104 1.84 34.47 18.06
C GLN A 104 3.19 33.93 18.45
N LEU A 105 3.65 32.93 17.70
CA LEU A 105 5.00 32.38 17.75
C LEU A 105 5.63 32.51 16.38
N ASP A 106 6.83 33.09 16.34
CA ASP A 106 7.63 33.24 15.13
C ASP A 106 8.84 32.33 15.21
N ILE A 107 8.94 31.36 14.33
CA ILE A 107 9.99 30.34 14.35
C ILE A 107 10.84 30.48 13.08
N PRO A 108 12.14 30.78 13.18
CA PRO A 108 13.01 30.80 12.02
C PRO A 108 13.14 29.39 11.43
N VAL A 109 12.99 29.28 10.13
CA VAL A 109 13.07 28.02 9.39
C VAL A 109 14.12 28.17 8.30
N SER A 110 14.95 27.16 8.12
CA SER A 110 15.82 27.06 6.96
C SER A 110 15.68 25.69 6.31
N CYS A 111 15.64 25.65 4.97
CA CYS A 111 15.68 24.42 4.23
C CYS A 111 16.67 24.51 3.07
N VAL A 112 17.28 23.38 2.71
CA VAL A 112 18.19 23.28 1.58
C VAL A 112 17.51 22.49 0.46
N ILE A 113 17.22 23.17 -0.64
CA ILE A 113 16.77 22.52 -1.86
C ILE A 113 17.99 21.89 -2.51
N ARG A 114 17.96 20.57 -2.69
CA ARG A 114 19.02 19.81 -3.36
C ARG A 114 18.85 19.89 -4.87
N SER A 115 19.94 19.68 -5.62
CA SER A 115 19.89 19.58 -7.09
C SER A 115 19.28 18.27 -7.59
N ALA A 116 19.23 17.24 -6.72
CA ALA A 116 18.58 15.99 -7.05
C ALA A 116 17.05 16.17 -7.00
N CYS A 117 16.39 15.72 -8.04
CA CYS A 117 14.92 15.68 -8.12
C CYS A 117 14.44 14.23 -7.98
N ILE A 118 13.43 14.04 -7.15
CA ILE A 118 12.77 12.73 -7.05
C ILE A 118 12.02 12.49 -8.37
N PRO A 119 12.27 11.37 -9.07
CA PRO A 119 11.63 11.12 -10.36
C PRO A 119 10.12 10.95 -10.22
N SER A 120 9.38 11.16 -11.31
CA SER A 120 7.96 10.82 -11.36
C SER A 120 7.72 9.33 -11.09
N LEU A 121 6.50 8.95 -10.72
CA LEU A 121 6.17 7.54 -10.45
C LEU A 121 6.42 6.63 -11.66
N GLU A 122 6.15 7.11 -12.88
CA GLU A 122 6.43 6.37 -14.12
C GLU A 122 7.91 6.03 -14.31
N LYS A 123 8.81 6.82 -13.73
CA LYS A 123 10.26 6.64 -13.78
C LYS A 123 10.82 6.00 -12.51
N ALA A 124 9.97 5.65 -11.56
CA ALA A 124 10.39 4.97 -10.35
C ALA A 124 10.92 3.58 -10.69
N ARG A 125 12.11 3.26 -10.18
CA ARG A 125 12.70 1.91 -10.33
C ARG A 125 12.24 0.97 -9.22
N LEU A 126 11.82 1.53 -8.09
CA LEU A 126 11.29 0.76 -6.96
C LEU A 126 9.78 0.64 -7.14
N GLY A 127 9.30 -0.58 -7.32
CA GLY A 127 7.88 -0.88 -7.31
C GLY A 127 7.34 -0.87 -5.87
N MET A 128 6.12 -0.38 -5.69
CA MET A 128 5.43 -0.41 -4.41
C MET A 128 3.95 -0.68 -4.63
N LEU A 129 3.44 -1.69 -3.94
CA LEU A 129 2.03 -2.05 -3.87
C LEU A 129 1.60 -2.02 -2.40
N ASN A 130 0.50 -1.37 -2.11
CA ASN A 130 -0.15 -1.44 -0.81
C ASN A 130 -1.49 -2.14 -0.96
N PHE A 131 -1.70 -3.19 -0.15
CA PHE A 131 -2.99 -3.87 -0.12
C PHE A 131 -4.07 -2.94 0.43
N PHE A 132 -5.26 -3.04 -0.14
CA PHE A 132 -6.38 -2.19 0.17
C PHE A 132 -7.65 -3.02 0.26
N ASP A 133 -8.37 -2.90 1.38
CA ASP A 133 -9.65 -3.55 1.58
C ASP A 133 -10.78 -2.59 1.21
N TYR A 134 -11.52 -2.94 0.16
CA TYR A 134 -12.61 -2.13 -0.37
C TYR A 134 -13.86 -2.12 0.54
N GLU A 135 -14.12 -3.23 1.23
CA GLU A 135 -15.24 -3.34 2.14
C GLU A 135 -14.98 -2.55 3.42
N ASP A 136 -13.73 -2.60 3.91
CA ASP A 136 -13.30 -1.83 5.07
C ASP A 136 -13.41 -0.32 4.84
N LEU A 137 -13.09 0.17 3.65
CA LEU A 137 -13.29 1.59 3.32
C LEU A 137 -14.74 2.00 3.56
N GLY A 138 -15.68 1.29 2.97
CA GLY A 138 -17.11 1.56 3.12
C GLY A 138 -17.55 1.51 4.58
N ARG A 139 -17.14 0.48 5.29
CA ARG A 139 -17.47 0.27 6.71
C ARG A 139 -16.93 1.36 7.62
N GLN A 140 -15.67 1.75 7.47
CA GLN A 140 -15.02 2.76 8.31
C GLN A 140 -15.58 4.16 8.12
N HIS A 141 -16.00 4.50 6.90
CA HIS A 141 -16.57 5.80 6.59
C HIS A 141 -18.09 5.82 6.60
N GLY A 142 -18.76 4.68 6.77
CA GLY A 142 -20.21 4.57 6.68
C GLY A 142 -20.74 4.88 5.27
N ALA A 143 -19.90 4.67 4.24
CA ALA A 143 -20.23 4.96 2.85
C ALA A 143 -20.65 3.68 2.11
N ASP A 144 -21.77 3.76 1.41
CA ASP A 144 -22.27 2.68 0.57
C ASP A 144 -21.36 2.51 -0.67
N PRO A 145 -20.78 1.32 -0.94
CA PRO A 145 -19.97 1.04 -2.12
C PRO A 145 -20.64 1.38 -3.47
N GLU A 146 -21.97 1.42 -3.52
CA GLU A 146 -22.70 1.82 -4.73
C GLU A 146 -22.86 3.37 -4.86
N SER A 147 -22.54 4.13 -3.80
CA SER A 147 -22.69 5.58 -3.77
C SER A 147 -21.55 6.32 -4.47
N ASN A 148 -21.80 7.53 -4.93
CA ASN A 148 -20.74 8.42 -5.43
C ASN A 148 -19.78 8.85 -4.31
N GLU A 149 -20.29 9.01 -3.09
CA GLU A 149 -19.50 9.39 -1.92
C GLU A 149 -18.37 8.37 -1.65
N TYR A 150 -18.68 7.09 -1.69
CA TYR A 150 -17.67 6.02 -1.56
C TYR A 150 -16.56 6.18 -2.61
N TRP A 151 -16.89 6.43 -3.87
CA TRP A 151 -15.92 6.52 -4.95
C TRP A 151 -15.09 7.80 -4.91
N GLU A 152 -15.63 8.90 -4.38
CA GLU A 152 -14.84 10.10 -4.09
C GLU A 152 -13.86 9.87 -2.93
N LEU A 153 -14.29 9.17 -1.87
CA LEU A 153 -13.39 8.72 -0.80
C LEU A 153 -12.30 7.79 -1.36
N PHE A 154 -12.67 6.80 -2.18
CA PHE A 154 -11.71 5.93 -2.81
C PHE A 154 -10.65 6.71 -3.63
N ARG A 155 -11.07 7.73 -4.36
CA ARG A 155 -10.15 8.63 -5.09
C ARG A 155 -9.13 9.29 -4.16
N LEU A 156 -9.56 9.75 -2.99
CA LEU A 156 -8.65 10.32 -2.00
C LEU A 156 -7.62 9.28 -1.50
N TYR A 157 -8.03 8.04 -1.30
CA TYR A 157 -7.11 6.96 -0.94
C TYR A 157 -6.11 6.63 -2.06
N VAL A 158 -6.53 6.66 -3.32
CA VAL A 158 -5.61 6.53 -4.47
C VAL A 158 -4.58 7.66 -4.46
N ARG A 159 -5.02 8.92 -4.28
CA ARG A 159 -4.10 10.07 -4.15
C ARG A 159 -3.12 9.90 -3.00
N ALA A 160 -3.58 9.43 -1.84
CA ALA A 160 -2.73 9.16 -0.68
C ALA A 160 -1.68 8.07 -0.99
N GLN A 161 -2.07 6.98 -1.65
CA GLN A 161 -1.16 5.93 -2.06
C GLN A 161 -0.10 6.45 -3.05
N LEU A 162 -0.49 7.22 -4.06
CA LEU A 162 0.44 7.82 -5.01
C LEU A 162 1.38 8.83 -4.35
N HIS A 163 0.88 9.60 -3.36
CA HIS A 163 1.71 10.49 -2.55
C HIS A 163 2.76 9.72 -1.74
N MET A 164 2.41 8.55 -1.20
CA MET A 164 3.34 7.62 -0.55
C MET A 164 4.25 6.86 -1.52
N ARG A 165 4.19 7.16 -2.81
CA ARG A 165 4.99 6.53 -3.86
C ARG A 165 4.59 5.10 -4.21
N CYS A 166 3.37 4.66 -3.90
CA CYS A 166 2.82 3.43 -4.46
C CYS A 166 2.77 3.54 -5.99
N THR A 167 3.32 2.57 -6.66
CA THR A 167 3.36 2.50 -8.13
C THR A 167 2.23 1.65 -8.70
N HIS A 168 1.70 0.75 -7.90
CA HIS A 168 0.62 -0.16 -8.27
C HIS A 168 -0.63 0.12 -7.44
N ILE A 169 -1.78 0.19 -8.10
CA ILE A 169 -3.09 0.24 -7.44
C ILE A 169 -3.74 -1.14 -7.56
N LEU A 170 -4.16 -1.71 -6.44
CA LEU A 170 -4.83 -3.00 -6.40
C LEU A 170 -6.20 -2.89 -7.06
N LEU A 171 -6.55 -3.86 -7.91
CA LEU A 171 -7.86 -4.01 -8.51
C LEU A 171 -8.67 -5.08 -7.74
N PRO A 172 -9.93 -4.84 -7.44
CA PRO A 172 -10.77 -5.90 -6.88
C PRO A 172 -10.96 -7.03 -7.90
N PRO A 173 -11.06 -8.29 -7.44
CA PRO A 173 -11.39 -9.40 -8.33
C PRO A 173 -12.80 -9.25 -8.89
N GLY A 174 -13.07 -9.94 -10.00
CA GLY A 174 -14.41 -10.02 -10.58
C GLY A 174 -15.38 -10.73 -9.63
N ARG A 175 -16.58 -10.17 -9.48
CA ARG A 175 -17.65 -10.77 -8.67
C ARG A 175 -18.37 -11.84 -9.46
N PRO A 176 -18.64 -13.02 -8.88
CA PRO A 176 -19.39 -14.06 -9.58
C PRO A 176 -20.86 -13.64 -9.80
N VAL A 177 -21.38 -13.93 -10.99
CA VAL A 177 -22.78 -13.71 -11.36
C VAL A 177 -23.44 -15.06 -11.51
N TYR A 178 -24.54 -15.29 -10.79
CA TYR A 178 -25.28 -16.54 -10.81
C TYR A 178 -26.65 -16.36 -11.48
N GLU A 179 -27.00 -17.30 -12.35
CA GLU A 179 -28.34 -17.42 -12.95
C GLU A 179 -28.90 -18.81 -12.65
N ASN A 180 -30.08 -18.87 -12.08
CA ASN A 180 -30.74 -20.13 -11.69
C ASN A 180 -29.85 -21.04 -10.82
N GLY A 181 -29.02 -20.46 -9.96
CA GLY A 181 -28.09 -21.17 -9.09
C GLY A 181 -26.81 -21.69 -9.76
N HIS A 182 -26.58 -21.37 -11.04
CA HIS A 182 -25.40 -21.74 -11.78
C HIS A 182 -24.52 -20.49 -12.05
N LEU A 183 -23.20 -20.65 -12.00
CA LEU A 183 -22.26 -19.57 -12.33
C LEU A 183 -22.42 -19.20 -13.81
N ALA A 184 -23.01 -18.04 -14.07
CA ALA A 184 -23.23 -17.50 -15.42
C ALA A 184 -22.01 -16.72 -15.94
N GLY A 185 -21.32 -15.97 -15.08
CA GLY A 185 -20.18 -15.15 -15.47
C GLY A 185 -19.57 -14.41 -14.29
N PHE A 186 -18.87 -13.32 -14.61
CA PHE A 186 -18.23 -12.44 -13.61
C PHE A 186 -18.47 -10.99 -13.98
N ASP A 187 -18.73 -10.17 -12.98
CA ASP A 187 -18.85 -8.73 -13.10
C ASP A 187 -17.53 -8.05 -12.69
N PHE A 188 -16.94 -7.27 -13.58
CA PHE A 188 -15.70 -6.53 -13.39
C PHE A 188 -15.93 -5.01 -13.31
N THR A 189 -17.17 -4.56 -13.14
CA THR A 189 -17.51 -3.13 -13.11
C THR A 189 -16.71 -2.37 -12.06
N ALA A 190 -16.53 -2.93 -10.87
CA ALA A 190 -15.72 -2.34 -9.80
C ALA A 190 -14.24 -2.23 -10.23
N ALA A 191 -13.65 -3.27 -10.79
CA ALA A 191 -12.27 -3.24 -11.27
C ALA A 191 -12.06 -2.21 -12.37
N GLN A 192 -12.99 -2.09 -13.32
CA GLN A 192 -12.93 -1.07 -14.38
C GLN A 192 -13.04 0.34 -13.81
N ARG A 193 -13.89 0.56 -12.80
CA ARG A 193 -14.02 1.86 -12.14
C ARG A 193 -12.76 2.24 -11.38
N VAL A 194 -12.17 1.30 -10.63
CA VAL A 194 -10.87 1.48 -9.95
C VAL A 194 -9.77 1.80 -10.95
N GLY A 195 -9.64 1.02 -12.02
CA GLY A 195 -8.63 1.25 -13.06
C GLY A 195 -8.76 2.62 -13.72
N ARG A 196 -10.00 3.11 -13.94
CA ARG A 196 -10.26 4.45 -14.46
C ARG A 196 -9.80 5.52 -13.47
N ILE A 197 -10.20 5.43 -12.20
CA ILE A 197 -9.78 6.38 -11.16
C ILE A 197 -8.26 6.39 -11.02
N ALA A 198 -7.62 5.21 -10.99
CA ALA A 198 -6.17 5.10 -10.93
C ALA A 198 -5.49 5.81 -12.12
N ALA A 199 -6.01 5.65 -13.33
CA ALA A 199 -5.48 6.32 -14.51
C ALA A 199 -5.67 7.84 -14.46
N GLU A 200 -6.85 8.31 -14.05
CA GLU A 200 -7.14 9.74 -13.88
C GLU A 200 -6.24 10.42 -12.85
N GLU A 201 -5.87 9.70 -11.79
CA GLU A 201 -4.95 10.19 -10.75
C GLU A 201 -3.46 9.97 -11.09
N GLY A 202 -3.14 9.34 -12.22
CA GLY A 202 -1.77 9.18 -12.71
C GLY A 202 -1.02 7.97 -12.15
N ALA A 203 -1.71 6.92 -11.72
CA ALA A 203 -1.07 5.67 -11.33
C ALA A 203 -0.41 4.99 -12.53
N PRO A 204 0.90 4.63 -12.47
CA PRO A 204 1.56 4.01 -13.60
C PRO A 204 1.13 2.57 -13.83
N TYR A 205 0.85 1.82 -12.78
CA TYR A 205 0.57 0.38 -12.85
C TYR A 205 -0.65 -0.02 -12.03
N LEU A 206 -1.18 -1.20 -12.35
CA LEU A 206 -2.30 -1.86 -11.68
C LEU A 206 -1.87 -3.26 -11.23
N CYS A 207 -2.49 -3.77 -10.17
CA CYS A 207 -2.32 -5.16 -9.75
C CYS A 207 -3.68 -5.83 -9.59
N GLY A 208 -3.93 -6.93 -10.30
CA GLY A 208 -5.13 -7.72 -10.09
C GLY A 208 -5.12 -8.42 -8.74
N GLY A 209 -6.25 -8.46 -8.06
CA GLY A 209 -6.40 -9.13 -6.76
C GLY A 209 -6.35 -10.65 -6.86
N HIS A 210 -6.24 -11.32 -5.71
CA HIS A 210 -6.15 -12.78 -5.59
C HIS A 210 -7.36 -13.48 -6.23
N ILE A 211 -7.08 -14.60 -6.88
CA ILE A 211 -8.06 -15.44 -7.58
C ILE A 211 -8.38 -16.69 -6.79
N ALA A 212 -7.46 -17.09 -5.92
CA ALA A 212 -7.60 -18.27 -5.08
C ALA A 212 -7.13 -17.98 -3.65
N HIS A 213 -7.57 -18.83 -2.73
CA HIS A 213 -7.16 -18.80 -1.32
C HIS A 213 -6.91 -20.22 -0.81
N TRP A 214 -6.17 -20.35 0.28
CA TRP A 214 -6.02 -21.59 1.03
C TRP A 214 -7.05 -21.65 2.16
N SER A 215 -7.54 -22.85 2.50
CA SER A 215 -8.45 -23.05 3.64
C SER A 215 -7.67 -23.17 4.97
N GLU A 216 -6.46 -23.73 4.89
CA GLU A 216 -5.56 -23.91 6.01
C GLU A 216 -4.17 -23.44 5.60
N TRP A 217 -3.47 -22.73 6.50
CA TRP A 217 -2.16 -22.14 6.25
C TRP A 217 -1.14 -23.12 5.63
N THR A 218 -1.12 -24.36 6.09
CA THR A 218 -0.22 -25.42 5.59
C THR A 218 -0.91 -26.38 4.62
N GLY A 219 -2.12 -26.07 4.16
CA GLY A 219 -2.88 -26.90 3.22
C GLY A 219 -2.19 -27.04 1.87
N GLU A 220 -2.38 -28.17 1.20
CA GLU A 220 -1.81 -28.45 -0.12
C GLU A 220 -2.60 -27.86 -1.28
N GLU A 221 -3.88 -27.53 -1.04
CA GLU A 221 -4.82 -27.11 -2.06
C GLU A 221 -5.18 -25.64 -1.96
N TYR A 222 -5.35 -25.01 -3.13
CA TYR A 222 -6.00 -23.73 -3.27
C TYR A 222 -7.44 -23.92 -3.76
N PHE A 223 -8.33 -23.07 -3.25
CA PHE A 223 -9.73 -22.99 -3.61
C PHE A 223 -10.01 -21.67 -4.34
N LEU A 224 -11.06 -21.66 -5.17
CA LEU A 224 -11.45 -20.45 -5.87
C LEU A 224 -11.88 -19.35 -4.89
N ALA A 225 -11.48 -18.11 -5.12
CA ALA A 225 -11.81 -16.98 -4.24
C ALA A 225 -13.34 -16.75 -4.10
N TRP A 226 -14.12 -17.17 -5.09
CA TRP A 226 -15.59 -17.05 -5.11
C TRP A 226 -16.34 -18.35 -4.78
N ASP A 227 -15.62 -19.46 -4.61
CA ASP A 227 -16.20 -20.78 -4.26
C ASP A 227 -15.18 -21.59 -3.47
N SER A 228 -15.24 -21.46 -2.15
CA SER A 228 -14.33 -22.13 -1.22
C SER A 228 -14.46 -23.65 -1.16
N SER A 229 -15.44 -24.22 -1.85
CA SER A 229 -15.62 -25.67 -1.96
C SER A 229 -14.96 -26.27 -3.22
N THR A 230 -14.58 -25.42 -4.18
CA THR A 230 -14.02 -25.87 -5.46
C THR A 230 -12.50 -25.65 -5.51
N GLY A 231 -11.74 -26.74 -5.51
CA GLY A 231 -10.28 -26.72 -5.65
C GLY A 231 -9.84 -26.31 -7.06
N VAL A 232 -8.79 -25.51 -7.16
CA VAL A 232 -8.27 -24.98 -8.45
C VAL A 232 -7.77 -26.08 -9.40
N THR A 233 -7.38 -27.24 -8.86
CA THR A 233 -6.86 -28.39 -9.63
C THR A 233 -7.96 -29.34 -10.11
N THR A 234 -9.20 -29.15 -9.69
CA THR A 234 -10.34 -29.96 -10.11
C THR A 234 -10.80 -29.59 -11.53
N GLN A 235 -11.53 -30.49 -12.18
CA GLN A 235 -12.13 -30.20 -13.48
C GLN A 235 -13.08 -29.00 -13.40
N GLU A 236 -13.91 -28.94 -12.36
CA GLU A 236 -14.84 -27.83 -12.14
C GLU A 236 -14.07 -26.52 -11.90
N GLY A 237 -13.05 -26.55 -11.03
CA GLY A 237 -12.18 -25.41 -10.79
C GLY A 237 -11.53 -24.88 -12.08
N TYR A 238 -11.02 -25.78 -12.93
CA TYR A 238 -10.46 -25.37 -14.23
C TYR A 238 -11.53 -24.71 -15.14
N LEU A 239 -12.73 -25.23 -15.20
CA LEU A 239 -13.81 -24.66 -16.04
C LEU A 239 -14.21 -23.26 -15.55
N GLN A 240 -14.30 -23.07 -14.24
CA GLN A 240 -14.60 -21.76 -13.65
C GLN A 240 -13.44 -20.78 -13.85
N LEU A 241 -12.18 -21.18 -13.62
CA LEU A 241 -10.98 -20.36 -13.91
C LEU A 241 -10.89 -19.98 -15.38
N ARG A 242 -11.16 -20.90 -16.29
CA ARG A 242 -11.23 -20.63 -17.73
C ARG A 242 -12.24 -19.54 -18.04
N ARG A 243 -13.44 -19.61 -17.45
CA ARG A 243 -14.49 -18.59 -17.62
C ARG A 243 -14.03 -17.24 -17.10
N TYR A 244 -13.48 -17.21 -15.88
CA TYR A 244 -12.95 -16.03 -15.25
C TYR A 244 -11.86 -15.37 -16.09
N PHE A 245 -10.80 -16.11 -16.41
CA PHE A 245 -9.65 -15.57 -17.15
C PHE A 245 -9.96 -15.18 -18.58
N THR A 246 -10.92 -15.85 -19.24
CA THR A 246 -11.40 -15.43 -20.55
C THR A 246 -12.04 -14.05 -20.49
N ALA A 247 -12.92 -13.84 -19.52
CA ALA A 247 -13.59 -12.55 -19.32
C ALA A 247 -12.57 -11.48 -18.85
N TRP A 248 -11.73 -11.81 -17.89
CA TRP A 248 -10.69 -10.90 -17.38
C TRP A 248 -9.72 -10.45 -18.48
N ALA A 249 -9.25 -11.35 -19.31
CA ALA A 249 -8.41 -11.00 -20.46
C ALA A 249 -9.10 -10.05 -21.46
N GLY A 250 -10.43 -10.19 -21.63
CA GLY A 250 -11.24 -9.23 -22.36
C GLY A 250 -11.19 -7.84 -21.73
N ILE A 251 -11.46 -7.74 -20.44
CA ILE A 251 -11.43 -6.48 -19.67
C ILE A 251 -10.05 -5.81 -19.71
N VAL A 252 -8.98 -6.58 -19.51
CA VAL A 252 -7.59 -6.07 -19.57
C VAL A 252 -7.29 -5.45 -20.94
N ARG A 253 -7.68 -6.14 -22.01
CA ARG A 253 -7.48 -5.68 -23.39
C ARG A 253 -8.34 -4.46 -23.71
N GLU A 254 -9.63 -4.50 -23.40
CA GLU A 254 -10.57 -3.41 -23.67
C GLU A 254 -10.19 -2.09 -22.99
N ASN A 255 -9.56 -2.18 -21.81
CA ASN A 255 -9.10 -1.00 -21.07
C ASN A 255 -7.64 -0.62 -21.34
N GLY A 256 -6.94 -1.36 -22.22
CA GLY A 256 -5.54 -1.06 -22.54
C GLY A 256 -4.57 -1.24 -21.37
N TRP A 257 -4.85 -2.18 -20.47
CA TRP A 257 -4.02 -2.42 -19.28
C TRP A 257 -2.83 -3.34 -19.55
N GLU A 258 -2.75 -3.94 -20.73
CA GLU A 258 -1.61 -4.75 -21.15
C GLU A 258 -0.30 -3.94 -21.02
N GLY A 259 0.72 -4.54 -20.41
CA GLY A 259 2.00 -3.87 -20.12
C GLY A 259 1.99 -2.87 -18.93
N ARG A 260 0.83 -2.65 -18.31
CA ARG A 260 0.68 -1.81 -17.09
C ARG A 260 0.11 -2.58 -15.92
N MET A 261 0.04 -3.89 -16.01
CA MET A 261 -0.64 -4.71 -15.02
C MET A 261 0.25 -5.85 -14.56
N THR A 262 0.20 -6.13 -13.27
CA THR A 262 0.61 -7.38 -12.64
C THR A 262 -0.61 -8.12 -12.11
N GLN A 263 -0.49 -9.40 -11.77
CA GLN A 263 -1.57 -10.20 -11.22
C GLN A 263 -1.12 -10.98 -10.00
N ALA A 264 -1.83 -10.81 -8.89
CA ALA A 264 -1.74 -11.68 -7.75
C ALA A 264 -2.67 -12.89 -7.94
N LEU A 265 -2.20 -14.09 -7.67
CA LEU A 265 -2.97 -15.31 -7.86
C LEU A 265 -3.50 -15.88 -6.55
N ALA A 266 -2.61 -16.05 -5.57
CA ALA A 266 -2.96 -16.58 -4.26
C ALA A 266 -1.93 -16.16 -3.22
N ASP A 267 -2.41 -15.81 -2.03
CA ASP A 267 -1.57 -15.29 -0.96
C ASP A 267 -0.60 -16.33 -0.41
N GLU A 268 0.62 -15.93 -0.17
CA GLU A 268 1.69 -16.62 0.56
C GLU A 268 1.84 -18.12 0.25
N PRO A 269 2.10 -18.51 -1.03
CA PRO A 269 2.37 -19.91 -1.35
C PRO A 269 3.54 -20.45 -0.54
N GLN A 270 3.33 -21.66 -0.03
CA GLN A 270 4.26 -22.40 0.80
C GLN A 270 4.76 -23.67 0.10
N GLN A 271 5.72 -24.36 0.73
CA GLN A 271 6.26 -25.61 0.19
C GLN A 271 5.16 -26.65 -0.10
N GLY A 272 4.15 -26.77 0.78
CA GLY A 272 3.07 -27.77 0.65
C GLY A 272 2.19 -27.53 -0.57
N ASN A 273 1.86 -26.27 -0.89
CA ASN A 273 0.98 -25.90 -1.99
C ASN A 273 1.68 -25.34 -3.22
N ALA A 274 3.00 -25.34 -3.25
CA ALA A 274 3.79 -24.80 -4.37
C ALA A 274 3.42 -25.45 -5.71
N ARG A 275 3.12 -26.75 -5.72
CA ARG A 275 2.66 -27.45 -6.93
C ARG A 275 1.33 -26.91 -7.44
N THR A 276 0.36 -26.75 -6.54
CA THR A 276 -0.99 -26.24 -6.87
C THR A 276 -0.92 -24.80 -7.35
N TYR A 277 -0.07 -23.98 -6.72
CA TYR A 277 0.21 -22.62 -7.16
C TYR A 277 0.76 -22.58 -8.61
N ARG A 278 1.76 -23.41 -8.93
CA ARG A 278 2.30 -23.49 -10.29
C ARG A 278 1.27 -23.93 -11.32
N ILE A 279 0.35 -24.82 -10.95
CA ILE A 279 -0.77 -25.22 -11.82
C ILE A 279 -1.69 -24.01 -12.08
N LEU A 280 -2.06 -23.26 -11.04
CA LEU A 280 -2.87 -22.05 -11.17
C LEU A 280 -2.18 -21.00 -12.07
N ALA A 281 -0.88 -20.77 -11.85
CA ALA A 281 -0.07 -19.88 -12.68
C ALA A 281 -0.02 -20.34 -14.15
N CYS A 282 0.13 -21.63 -14.40
CA CYS A 282 0.10 -22.19 -15.75
C CYS A 282 -1.25 -21.97 -16.44
N ILE A 283 -2.37 -22.13 -15.71
CA ILE A 283 -3.70 -21.83 -16.21
C ILE A 283 -3.82 -20.33 -16.55
N PHE A 284 -3.42 -19.44 -15.65
CA PHE A 284 -3.46 -17.99 -15.85
C PHE A 284 -2.67 -17.57 -17.10
N ARG A 285 -1.42 -18.01 -17.24
CA ARG A 285 -0.53 -17.67 -18.37
C ARG A 285 -1.11 -18.06 -19.72
N ARG A 286 -2.00 -19.04 -19.79
CA ARG A 286 -2.69 -19.42 -21.03
C ARG A 286 -3.61 -18.31 -21.56
N PHE A 287 -4.15 -17.47 -20.68
CA PHE A 287 -5.12 -16.42 -21.06
C PHE A 287 -4.48 -15.02 -21.06
N LEU A 288 -3.48 -14.81 -20.22
CA LEU A 288 -2.79 -13.53 -20.04
C LEU A 288 -1.26 -13.74 -20.02
N PRO A 289 -0.67 -14.21 -21.12
CA PRO A 289 0.74 -14.62 -21.15
C PRO A 289 1.73 -13.46 -20.96
N GLY A 290 1.31 -12.22 -21.19
CA GLY A 290 2.15 -11.03 -21.06
C GLY A 290 1.98 -10.28 -19.71
N VAL A 291 1.17 -10.78 -18.79
CA VAL A 291 0.93 -10.15 -17.49
C VAL A 291 1.79 -10.84 -16.43
N PRO A 292 2.75 -10.14 -15.81
CA PRO A 292 3.58 -10.72 -14.76
C PRO A 292 2.77 -11.14 -13.54
N ILE A 293 3.15 -12.27 -12.94
CA ILE A 293 2.56 -12.78 -11.70
C ILE A 293 3.40 -12.27 -10.53
N ILE A 294 2.73 -11.67 -9.55
CA ILE A 294 3.31 -11.15 -8.31
C ILE A 294 2.56 -11.70 -7.11
N ASP A 295 3.25 -12.29 -6.15
CA ASP A 295 2.64 -12.69 -4.87
C ASP A 295 3.65 -12.64 -3.72
N ALA A 296 3.14 -12.44 -2.51
CA ALA A 296 3.87 -12.72 -1.28
C ALA A 296 4.22 -14.20 -1.23
N VAL A 297 5.45 -14.56 -0.82
CA VAL A 297 5.94 -15.95 -0.90
C VAL A 297 6.61 -16.41 0.39
N GLU A 298 6.36 -17.67 0.77
CA GLU A 298 6.98 -18.34 1.90
C GLU A 298 7.86 -19.56 1.49
N THR A 299 8.11 -19.69 0.19
CA THR A 299 8.95 -20.74 -0.38
C THR A 299 9.67 -20.27 -1.62
N THR A 300 10.75 -20.94 -2.00
CA THR A 300 11.46 -20.73 -3.27
C THR A 300 11.10 -21.78 -4.34
N ASP A 301 10.19 -22.72 -4.05
CA ASP A 301 9.77 -23.78 -4.99
C ASP A 301 8.62 -23.36 -5.91
N LEU A 302 8.72 -22.15 -6.50
CA LEU A 302 7.69 -21.60 -7.39
C LEU A 302 8.20 -21.33 -8.82
N GLY A 303 9.38 -21.85 -9.15
CA GLY A 303 10.01 -21.58 -10.44
C GLY A 303 9.07 -21.82 -11.63
N GLY A 304 8.98 -20.82 -12.52
CA GLY A 304 8.06 -20.78 -13.66
C GLY A 304 6.60 -20.41 -13.31
N GLY A 305 6.26 -20.35 -12.02
CA GLY A 305 4.93 -19.96 -11.54
C GLY A 305 4.80 -18.50 -11.12
N ILE A 306 5.91 -17.79 -10.95
CA ILE A 306 5.91 -16.40 -10.48
C ILE A 306 6.97 -15.60 -11.24
N ASP A 307 6.78 -14.30 -11.40
CA ASP A 307 7.72 -13.39 -12.06
C ASP A 307 8.30 -12.36 -11.09
N ILE A 308 7.50 -11.93 -10.11
CA ILE A 308 7.90 -10.98 -9.08
C ILE A 308 7.70 -11.65 -7.72
N TRP A 309 8.79 -12.01 -7.10
CA TRP A 309 8.81 -12.71 -5.81
C TRP A 309 8.76 -11.70 -4.68
N VAL A 310 7.86 -11.87 -3.71
CA VAL A 310 7.73 -10.92 -2.61
C VAL A 310 7.85 -11.64 -1.25
N PRO A 311 9.07 -12.05 -0.82
CA PRO A 311 9.27 -12.62 0.50
C PRO A 311 9.18 -11.56 1.61
N LYS A 312 8.86 -11.96 2.85
CA LYS A 312 9.21 -11.19 4.04
C LYS A 312 10.73 -11.18 4.22
N GLN A 313 11.26 -10.21 4.96
CA GLN A 313 12.71 -10.14 5.17
C GLN A 313 13.25 -11.38 5.90
N ASP A 314 12.52 -11.96 6.85
CA ASP A 314 12.89 -13.21 7.53
C ASP A 314 12.83 -14.43 6.60
N THR A 315 11.85 -14.47 5.71
CA THR A 315 11.75 -15.47 4.64
C THR A 315 12.91 -15.34 3.66
N TYR A 316 13.24 -14.10 3.26
CA TYR A 316 14.42 -13.84 2.42
C TYR A 316 15.71 -14.27 3.13
N GLU A 317 15.90 -13.91 4.40
CA GLU A 317 17.09 -14.29 5.17
C GLU A 317 17.22 -15.81 5.28
N LYS A 318 16.13 -16.52 5.54
CA LYS A 318 16.07 -17.99 5.62
C LYS A 318 16.52 -18.65 4.32
N TRP A 319 16.17 -18.08 3.18
CA TRP A 319 16.43 -18.65 1.85
C TRP A 319 17.38 -17.77 1.01
N GLN A 320 18.27 -17.02 1.66
CA GLN A 320 19.09 -15.98 1.04
C GLN A 320 19.85 -16.45 -0.21
N ASP A 321 20.51 -17.61 -0.14
CA ASP A 321 21.28 -18.14 -1.28
C ASP A 321 20.39 -18.49 -2.48
N ALA A 322 19.19 -19.01 -2.21
CA ALA A 322 18.23 -19.32 -3.26
C ALA A 322 17.68 -18.05 -3.92
N PHE A 323 17.30 -17.04 -3.12
CA PHE A 323 16.83 -15.75 -3.67
C PHE A 323 17.94 -15.02 -4.43
N ARG A 324 19.19 -15.05 -3.97
CA ARG A 324 20.32 -14.50 -4.73
C ARG A 324 20.50 -15.22 -6.06
N THR A 325 20.40 -16.55 -6.08
CA THR A 325 20.47 -17.33 -7.32
C THR A 325 19.37 -16.92 -8.30
N LEU A 326 18.15 -16.69 -7.81
CA LEU A 326 17.04 -16.20 -8.62
C LEU A 326 17.32 -14.78 -9.16
N GLN A 327 17.83 -13.87 -8.33
CA GLN A 327 18.23 -12.51 -8.76
C GLN A 327 19.33 -12.54 -9.82
N ASP A 328 20.35 -13.39 -9.65
CA ASP A 328 21.44 -13.57 -10.62
C ASP A 328 20.93 -14.16 -11.94
N ALA A 329 19.83 -14.94 -11.90
CA ALA A 329 19.13 -15.43 -13.07
C ALA A 329 18.20 -14.39 -13.73
N GLY A 330 18.03 -13.22 -13.13
CA GLY A 330 17.22 -12.13 -13.65
C GLY A 330 15.79 -12.07 -13.12
N GLU A 331 15.46 -12.88 -12.11
CA GLU A 331 14.16 -12.82 -11.43
C GLU A 331 14.04 -11.54 -10.61
N GLU A 332 12.84 -10.98 -10.52
CA GLU A 332 12.56 -9.76 -9.77
C GLU A 332 12.14 -10.11 -8.33
N ILE A 333 12.87 -9.56 -7.34
CA ILE A 333 12.60 -9.78 -5.93
C ILE A 333 12.22 -8.46 -5.28
N TRP A 334 11.03 -8.42 -4.70
CA TRP A 334 10.56 -7.36 -3.80
C TRP A 334 10.63 -7.85 -2.37
N PHE A 335 10.05 -7.10 -1.42
CA PHE A 335 9.80 -7.58 -0.06
C PHE A 335 8.48 -7.01 0.46
N TYR A 336 7.91 -7.64 1.46
CA TYR A 336 6.74 -7.09 2.15
C TYR A 336 6.89 -7.18 3.68
N THR A 337 6.07 -6.40 4.36
CA THR A 337 5.86 -6.44 5.81
C THR A 337 4.37 -6.44 6.12
N CYS A 338 3.99 -7.22 7.12
CA CYS A 338 2.65 -7.23 7.69
C CYS A 338 2.74 -7.12 9.22
N ALA A 339 2.02 -7.92 9.99
CA ALA A 339 2.29 -8.11 11.41
C ALA A 339 3.66 -8.74 11.66
N PHE A 340 4.22 -9.40 10.66
CA PHE A 340 5.56 -9.98 10.62
C PHE A 340 6.43 -9.29 9.56
N PRO A 341 7.78 -9.40 9.59
CA PRO A 341 8.58 -10.09 10.60
C PRO A 341 8.63 -9.33 11.92
N ALA A 342 8.93 -10.09 12.99
CA ALA A 342 9.17 -9.58 14.33
C ALA A 342 10.67 -9.71 14.70
N GLY A 343 11.03 -9.41 15.96
CA GLY A 343 12.37 -9.59 16.48
C GLY A 343 13.34 -8.49 16.07
N ARG A 344 14.50 -8.87 15.58
CA ARG A 344 15.59 -7.95 15.17
C ARG A 344 15.39 -7.32 13.79
N ILE A 345 14.37 -7.73 13.06
CA ILE A 345 14.09 -7.27 11.71
C ILE A 345 13.20 -6.04 11.77
N MET A 346 13.49 -5.04 10.95
CA MET A 346 12.71 -3.80 10.93
C MET A 346 11.29 -4.04 10.43
N ASN A 347 10.34 -3.38 11.08
CA ASN A 347 8.95 -3.33 10.69
C ASN A 347 8.39 -1.92 10.96
N ARG A 348 7.08 -1.74 10.88
CA ARG A 348 6.36 -0.47 11.04
C ARG A 348 5.36 -0.48 12.20
N SER A 349 5.67 -1.24 13.25
CA SER A 349 4.83 -1.28 14.45
C SER A 349 4.87 0.04 15.23
N MET A 350 3.78 0.40 15.90
CA MET A 350 3.64 1.72 16.55
C MET A 350 4.49 1.89 17.80
N ASP A 351 5.01 0.83 18.37
CA ASP A 351 5.93 0.82 19.51
C ASP A 351 7.41 0.89 19.13
N LEU A 352 7.70 0.88 17.82
CA LEU A 352 9.04 1.07 17.27
C LEU A 352 9.39 2.56 17.09
N PRO A 353 10.69 2.92 17.08
CA PRO A 353 11.10 4.27 16.69
C PRO A 353 10.66 4.61 15.26
N LEU A 354 10.22 5.84 15.03
CA LEU A 354 9.86 6.32 13.68
C LEU A 354 11.01 6.16 12.67
N THR A 355 12.26 6.21 13.13
CA THR A 355 13.45 5.98 12.29
C THR A 355 13.48 4.57 11.70
N VAL A 356 13.01 3.56 12.43
CA VAL A 356 12.95 2.16 11.94
C VAL A 356 11.98 2.06 10.77
N SER A 357 10.76 2.56 10.92
CA SER A 357 9.76 2.58 9.84
C SER A 357 10.26 3.39 8.63
N ARG A 358 10.96 4.51 8.87
CA ARG A 358 11.50 5.35 7.81
C ARG A 358 12.65 4.68 7.04
N LEU A 359 13.51 3.94 7.73
CA LEU A 359 14.65 3.25 7.12
C LEU A 359 14.27 1.93 6.45
N LEU A 360 13.11 1.37 6.78
CA LEU A 360 12.65 0.08 6.27
C LEU A 360 12.77 -0.04 4.74
N LEU A 361 12.30 0.96 3.99
CA LEU A 361 12.37 0.96 2.54
C LEU A 361 13.79 1.14 1.99
N TRP A 362 14.65 1.88 2.72
CA TRP A 362 16.05 2.07 2.33
C TRP A 362 16.90 0.82 2.52
N MET A 363 16.54 0.00 3.49
CA MET A 363 17.27 -1.24 3.79
C MET A 363 16.79 -2.42 2.97
N GLY A 364 15.66 -2.28 2.28
CA GLY A 364 15.12 -3.29 1.37
C GLY A 364 15.59 -3.17 -0.08
N VAL A 365 16.50 -2.22 -0.36
CA VAL A 365 17.04 -1.95 -1.71
C VAL A 365 18.39 -2.62 -1.92
#